data_316021bd8d015b5b6a1dbd19e1314b70
#
_entry.id   316021bd8d015b5b6a1dbd19e1314b70
#
_cell.length_a   1.000
_cell.length_b   1.000
_cell.length_c   1.000
_cell.angle_alpha   90.00
_cell.angle_beta   90.00
_cell.angle_gamma   90.00
#
_symmetry.space_group_name_H-M   'P 1'
#
loop_
_entity.id
_entity.type
_entity.pdbx_description
1 polymer ?
#
loop_
_entity_poly.entity_id
_entity_poly.type
_entity_poly.pdbx_seq_one_letter_code
_entity_poly.pdbx_strand_id
1 'polypeptide(L)'
;MQKRRKFMKVAGTASVAATMGLAGCAGGGGNGGDGGGNGGGGNGGSDSGGGDGDGGSDGDNGSSSETEYPEPGSTVEYIVPFSEGGGTDTYARQIMGQVGEILDINVRITNVPGGASLRGTAQIANAEPDGYTMGGFNPPSTPLSYLVFESDFDLTQVEGVCTYATTPYTIIANADLDVESMSDLIDGYNNGDFEAIGGCQAQGGLNHVSALVMQDTFDFNWTNYVGYDGCAPAGQAVASGEIPATIGSDLAIEGVVNSGRANVVSVLMSQGSTVFPDAPSLTDEGYENIDYIGGLNRAMWMPPGTDRERIDIMAAAIEEAIASDELQQWSEESGNGLTFGGPDAANSLLQNSLEQIPQRVDIEAIREAATQ
;
A
#
# COMPACT_ATOMS: atom_id res chain seq x y z
N MET A 1 -32.38 -20.04 -11.81
CA MET A 1 -31.94 -20.32 -13.19
C MET A 1 -30.71 -19.43 -13.41
N GLN A 2 -29.53 -20.00 -13.25
CA GLN A 2 -28.26 -19.28 -13.43
C GLN A 2 -27.98 -19.10 -14.91
N LYS A 3 -27.99 -17.86 -15.38
CA LYS A 3 -27.50 -17.49 -16.72
C LYS A 3 -25.99 -17.25 -16.63
N ARG A 4 -25.18 -18.25 -16.99
CA ARG A 4 -23.76 -18.07 -17.28
C ARG A 4 -23.66 -17.18 -18.54
N ARG A 5 -23.24 -15.94 -18.39
CA ARG A 5 -22.87 -15.06 -19.51
C ARG A 5 -21.46 -15.46 -19.99
N LYS A 6 -21.35 -15.77 -21.28
CA LYS A 6 -20.07 -16.06 -21.96
C LYS A 6 -19.39 -14.71 -22.28
N PHE A 7 -18.20 -14.53 -21.73
CA PHE A 7 -17.32 -13.45 -22.18
C PHE A 7 -16.92 -13.66 -23.65
N MET A 8 -17.15 -12.65 -24.46
CA MET A 8 -16.75 -12.64 -25.86
C MET A 8 -15.33 -12.09 -25.96
N LYS A 9 -14.41 -12.91 -26.51
CA LYS A 9 -13.02 -12.50 -26.78
C LYS A 9 -13.01 -11.47 -27.91
N VAL A 10 -12.56 -10.25 -27.61
CA VAL A 10 -12.16 -9.30 -28.65
C VAL A 10 -10.62 -9.28 -28.66
N ALA A 11 -10.02 -9.90 -29.65
CA ALA A 11 -8.59 -9.81 -29.95
C ALA A 11 -8.38 -8.59 -30.85
N GLY A 12 -7.82 -7.53 -30.31
CA GLY A 12 -7.35 -6.37 -31.07
C GLY A 12 -5.84 -6.29 -30.97
N THR A 13 -5.13 -6.72 -31.99
CA THR A 13 -3.69 -6.57 -32.15
C THR A 13 -3.37 -5.15 -32.62
N ALA A 14 -2.76 -4.34 -31.78
CA ALA A 14 -2.05 -3.13 -32.19
C ALA A 14 -0.55 -3.27 -31.83
N SER A 15 0.25 -3.60 -32.83
CA SER A 15 1.70 -3.63 -32.73
C SER A 15 2.26 -2.22 -32.87
N VAL A 16 2.84 -1.67 -31.81
CA VAL A 16 3.68 -0.47 -31.89
C VAL A 16 5.13 -0.89 -31.71
N ALA A 17 5.91 -0.77 -32.79
CA ALA A 17 7.35 -0.99 -32.79
C ALA A 17 8.06 0.23 -32.19
N ALA A 18 8.67 0.06 -31.01
CA ALA A 18 9.56 1.04 -30.42
C ALA A 18 11.00 0.77 -30.87
N THR A 19 11.57 1.71 -31.63
CA THR A 19 12.98 1.72 -32.05
C THR A 19 13.85 2.21 -30.89
N MET A 20 14.72 1.33 -30.40
CA MET A 20 15.79 1.69 -29.46
C MET A 20 16.91 2.43 -30.19
N GLY A 21 17.17 3.66 -29.78
CA GLY A 21 18.37 4.42 -30.12
C GLY A 21 19.46 4.20 -29.09
N LEU A 22 20.52 3.49 -29.46
CA LEU A 22 21.76 3.38 -28.72
C LEU A 22 22.60 4.67 -28.90
N ALA A 23 22.91 5.36 -27.83
CA ALA A 23 23.99 6.33 -27.80
C ALA A 23 25.01 5.88 -26.75
N GLY A 24 26.14 5.38 -27.25
CA GLY A 24 27.31 5.08 -26.44
C GLY A 24 28.15 6.34 -26.22
N CYS A 25 28.78 6.45 -25.06
CA CYS A 25 29.99 7.24 -24.84
C CYS A 25 30.97 6.43 -24.00
N ALA A 26 32.11 6.16 -24.66
CA ALA A 26 33.29 5.54 -24.07
C ALA A 26 34.26 6.61 -23.53
N GLY A 27 35.08 6.20 -22.59
CA GLY A 27 36.32 6.88 -22.17
C GLY A 27 36.45 6.86 -20.65
N GLY A 28 37.39 6.27 -20.00
CA GLY A 28 38.76 6.00 -20.23
C GLY A 28 39.50 6.20 -18.95
N GLY A 29 40.19 5.18 -18.48
CA GLY A 29 41.58 5.17 -18.16
C GLY A 29 42.03 5.55 -16.77
N GLY A 30 42.69 4.58 -16.11
CA GLY A 30 43.97 4.86 -15.47
C GLY A 30 44.16 4.35 -14.05
N ASN A 31 44.78 3.16 -13.95
CA ASN A 31 46.07 2.92 -13.23
C ASN A 31 46.08 3.15 -11.70
N GLY A 32 46.27 2.15 -10.81
CA GLY A 32 47.51 1.42 -10.59
C GLY A 32 47.98 1.63 -9.17
N GLY A 33 48.35 0.57 -8.46
CA GLY A 33 49.16 0.69 -7.23
C GLY A 33 49.06 -0.50 -6.30
N ASP A 34 50.07 -1.34 -6.46
CA ASP A 34 50.50 -2.45 -5.61
C ASP A 34 50.80 -2.14 -4.13
N GLY A 35 50.81 -3.22 -3.34
CA GLY A 35 51.54 -3.37 -2.07
C GLY A 35 50.74 -4.10 -1.02
N GLY A 36 50.92 -5.30 -0.64
CA GLY A 36 52.13 -6.07 -0.40
C GLY A 36 52.47 -6.20 1.10
N GLY A 37 52.46 -7.46 1.64
CA GLY A 37 53.15 -7.78 2.88
C GLY A 37 52.22 -8.28 4.00
N ASN A 38 52.12 -9.56 4.22
CA ASN A 38 53.02 -10.56 4.83
C ASN A 38 53.06 -10.53 6.36
N GLY A 39 52.83 -11.71 6.98
CA GLY A 39 53.55 -12.21 8.11
C GLY A 39 52.79 -12.51 9.38
N GLY A 40 52.55 -13.75 9.65
CA GLY A 40 53.19 -14.63 10.64
C GLY A 40 52.42 -14.61 11.95
N GLY A 41 51.94 -15.69 12.52
CA GLY A 41 52.63 -16.91 12.88
C GLY A 41 52.82 -17.03 14.41
N GLY A 42 52.42 -18.16 15.00
CA GLY A 42 52.82 -18.62 16.32
C GLY A 42 51.63 -18.89 17.26
N ASN A 43 51.18 -20.08 17.39
CA ASN A 43 51.64 -21.31 18.04
C ASN A 43 51.67 -21.27 19.59
N GLY A 44 50.93 -22.21 20.20
CA GLY A 44 51.43 -22.89 21.40
C GLY A 44 50.66 -22.73 22.68
N GLY A 45 50.09 -23.83 23.14
CA GLY A 45 50.32 -24.28 24.48
C GLY A 45 49.07 -24.79 25.23
N SER A 46 48.94 -26.11 25.24
CA SER A 46 48.20 -26.93 26.18
C SER A 46 48.59 -26.62 27.64
N ASP A 47 47.67 -26.65 28.59
CA ASP A 47 47.84 -27.59 29.69
C ASP A 47 46.56 -27.85 30.47
N SER A 48 46.39 -29.08 30.91
CA SER A 48 45.37 -29.73 31.66
C SER A 48 45.48 -29.43 33.17
N GLY A 49 44.31 -29.34 33.83
CA GLY A 49 44.26 -29.38 35.29
C GLY A 49 42.86 -29.65 35.77
N GLY A 50 42.60 -30.91 36.17
CA GLY A 50 41.37 -31.35 36.79
C GLY A 50 41.24 -30.87 38.23
N GLY A 51 40.02 -30.75 38.70
CA GLY A 51 39.70 -30.48 40.10
C GLY A 51 38.22 -30.77 40.33
N ASP A 52 37.94 -31.96 40.91
CA ASP A 52 36.65 -32.34 41.46
C ASP A 52 36.28 -31.42 42.65
N GLY A 53 35.02 -31.00 42.71
CA GLY A 53 34.48 -30.21 43.84
C GLY A 53 32.97 -30.23 43.84
N ASP A 54 32.47 -31.09 44.67
CA ASP A 54 31.11 -31.47 45.11
C ASP A 54 30.25 -30.27 45.54
N GLY A 55 28.96 -30.36 45.24
CA GLY A 55 27.85 -29.98 46.13
C GLY A 55 27.43 -28.50 46.20
N GLY A 56 26.24 -28.21 45.63
CA GLY A 56 25.52 -26.97 45.90
C GLY A 56 24.31 -26.88 45.00
N SER A 57 23.22 -27.58 45.40
CA SER A 57 21.90 -27.39 44.87
C SER A 57 21.34 -26.06 45.41
N ASP A 58 21.61 -24.97 44.76
CA ASP A 58 20.82 -23.75 44.93
C ASP A 58 19.92 -23.62 43.73
N GLY A 59 18.62 -23.65 44.03
CA GLY A 59 17.58 -23.39 43.05
C GLY A 59 17.74 -22.01 42.47
N ASP A 60 18.23 -21.98 41.25
CA ASP A 60 18.12 -20.81 40.39
C ASP A 60 16.68 -20.59 40.08
N ASN A 61 16.06 -19.76 40.92
CA ASN A 61 14.80 -19.11 40.60
C ASN A 61 15.11 -18.11 39.51
N GLY A 62 15.21 -18.62 38.29
CA GLY A 62 15.33 -17.82 37.08
C GLY A 62 14.12 -16.87 37.00
N SER A 63 14.25 -15.75 37.70
CA SER A 63 13.56 -14.54 37.35
C SER A 63 14.01 -14.21 35.92
N SER A 64 13.25 -14.65 34.94
CA SER A 64 13.32 -14.03 33.61
C SER A 64 13.11 -12.53 33.87
N SER A 65 14.18 -11.76 33.87
CA SER A 65 14.03 -10.33 33.67
C SER A 65 13.29 -10.19 32.36
N GLU A 66 12.00 -9.85 32.44
CA GLU A 66 11.28 -9.37 31.29
C GLU A 66 12.12 -8.19 30.78
N THR A 67 12.79 -8.42 29.67
CA THR A 67 13.55 -7.36 28.99
C THR A 67 12.50 -6.33 28.58
N GLU A 68 12.66 -5.12 29.08
CA GLU A 68 11.80 -3.98 28.74
C GLU A 68 11.76 -3.86 27.20
N TYR A 69 10.54 -3.88 26.64
CA TYR A 69 10.36 -3.73 25.19
C TYR A 69 9.69 -2.37 24.90
N PRO A 70 10.18 -1.64 23.90
CA PRO A 70 11.49 -1.83 23.24
C PRO A 70 12.63 -1.39 24.17
N GLU A 71 13.81 -2.03 24.04
CA GLU A 71 15.00 -1.60 24.80
C GLU A 71 15.41 -0.19 24.34
N PRO A 72 15.65 0.76 25.28
CA PRO A 72 16.11 2.10 24.93
C PRO A 72 17.37 2.07 24.07
N GLY A 73 17.39 2.89 23.00
CA GLY A 73 18.49 2.92 22.04
C GLY A 73 18.55 1.75 21.07
N SER A 74 17.62 0.78 21.15
CA SER A 74 17.49 -0.29 20.15
C SER A 74 17.08 0.26 18.79
N THR A 75 17.10 -0.58 17.76
CA THR A 75 16.70 -0.18 16.40
C THR A 75 15.51 -1.00 15.95
N VAL A 76 14.42 -0.31 15.57
CA VAL A 76 13.27 -0.90 14.86
C VAL A 76 13.47 -0.68 13.36
N GLU A 77 13.41 -1.76 12.60
CA GLU A 77 13.36 -1.72 11.13
C GLU A 77 11.93 -1.56 10.65
N TYR A 78 11.68 -0.52 9.86
CA TYR A 78 10.40 -0.28 9.24
C TYR A 78 10.49 -0.48 7.73
N ILE A 79 9.81 -1.50 7.20
CA ILE A 79 9.82 -1.87 5.79
C ILE A 79 8.67 -1.18 5.06
N VAL A 80 9.01 -0.45 3.99
CA VAL A 80 8.04 0.18 3.08
C VAL A 80 8.03 -0.61 1.76
N PRO A 81 6.98 -1.38 1.45
CA PRO A 81 6.89 -2.17 0.21
C PRO A 81 6.68 -1.34 -1.08
N PHE A 82 7.00 -0.06 -1.03
CA PHE A 82 6.79 0.91 -2.11
C PHE A 82 8.04 1.77 -2.31
N SER A 83 8.07 2.48 -3.45
CA SER A 83 9.18 3.37 -3.77
C SER A 83 9.30 4.55 -2.79
N GLU A 84 10.51 5.01 -2.59
CA GLU A 84 10.83 6.21 -1.80
C GLU A 84 10.08 7.44 -2.35
N GLY A 85 9.63 8.32 -1.45
CA GLY A 85 8.84 9.51 -1.77
C GLY A 85 7.38 9.25 -2.11
N GLY A 86 6.94 7.98 -2.12
CA GLY A 86 5.51 7.65 -2.23
C GLY A 86 4.75 7.93 -0.93
N GLY A 87 3.42 7.96 -1.00
CA GLY A 87 2.60 8.30 0.17
C GLY A 87 2.90 7.44 1.39
N THR A 88 3.03 6.11 1.25
CA THR A 88 3.35 5.21 2.38
C THR A 88 4.72 5.53 3.01
N ASP A 89 5.73 5.85 2.18
CA ASP A 89 7.05 6.26 2.65
C ASP A 89 7.01 7.62 3.39
N THR A 90 6.25 8.57 2.84
CA THR A 90 6.08 9.91 3.43
C THR A 90 5.45 9.81 4.82
N TYR A 91 4.33 9.09 4.96
CA TYR A 91 3.69 8.87 6.26
C TYR A 91 4.61 8.11 7.23
N ALA A 92 5.31 7.06 6.75
CA ALA A 92 6.20 6.27 7.60
C ALA A 92 7.32 7.14 8.21
N ARG A 93 7.93 8.03 7.42
CA ARG A 93 8.99 8.92 7.90
C ARG A 93 8.49 9.91 8.94
N GLN A 94 7.30 10.44 8.78
CA GLN A 94 6.70 11.37 9.73
C GLN A 94 6.30 10.66 11.03
N ILE A 95 5.50 9.61 10.94
CA ILE A 95 4.97 8.92 12.12
C ILE A 95 6.09 8.21 12.89
N MET A 96 6.91 7.42 12.20
CA MET A 96 7.95 6.64 12.87
C MET A 96 9.11 7.49 13.39
N GLY A 97 9.31 8.71 12.84
CA GLY A 97 10.21 9.70 13.42
C GLY A 97 9.81 10.09 14.84
N GLN A 98 8.54 10.42 15.04
CA GLN A 98 7.98 10.75 16.35
C GLN A 98 7.95 9.54 17.30
N VAL A 99 7.61 8.34 16.79
CA VAL A 99 7.66 7.09 17.57
C VAL A 99 9.07 6.83 18.10
N GLY A 100 10.10 7.10 17.29
CA GLY A 100 11.49 6.99 17.71
C GLY A 100 11.82 7.87 18.92
N GLU A 101 11.30 9.09 18.97
CA GLU A 101 11.48 10.02 20.09
C GLU A 101 10.66 9.59 21.33
N ILE A 102 9.39 9.16 21.13
CA ILE A 102 8.51 8.73 22.22
C ILE A 102 9.08 7.50 22.96
N LEU A 103 9.60 6.52 22.20
CA LEU A 103 10.09 5.25 22.76
C LEU A 103 11.61 5.21 23.04
N ASP A 104 12.35 6.32 22.79
CA ASP A 104 13.82 6.39 22.87
C ASP A 104 14.51 5.28 22.06
N ILE A 105 14.08 5.07 20.81
CA ILE A 105 14.60 4.07 19.88
C ILE A 105 15.09 4.70 18.58
N ASN A 106 15.93 3.95 17.86
CA ASN A 106 16.29 4.29 16.49
C ASN A 106 15.29 3.66 15.51
N VAL A 107 14.85 4.39 14.51
CA VAL A 107 14.02 3.84 13.42
C VAL A 107 14.80 3.85 12.13
N ARG A 108 14.89 2.68 11.49
CA ARG A 108 15.49 2.54 10.16
C ARG A 108 14.40 2.22 9.14
N ILE A 109 14.13 3.16 8.24
CA ILE A 109 13.14 2.97 7.16
C ILE A 109 13.84 2.44 5.92
N THR A 110 13.36 1.29 5.40
CA THR A 110 13.91 0.63 4.22
C THR A 110 12.81 0.44 3.17
N ASN A 111 13.00 1.04 1.98
CA ASN A 111 12.09 0.87 0.86
C ASN A 111 12.42 -0.40 0.07
N VAL A 112 11.45 -1.30 -0.09
CA VAL A 112 11.58 -2.58 -0.79
C VAL A 112 10.46 -2.72 -1.82
N PRO A 113 10.47 -1.93 -2.91
CA PRO A 113 9.43 -1.99 -3.93
C PRO A 113 9.53 -3.24 -4.80
N GLY A 114 8.45 -3.57 -5.51
CA GLY A 114 8.39 -4.63 -6.51
C GLY A 114 7.38 -5.73 -6.18
N GLY A 115 7.03 -6.51 -7.22
CA GLY A 115 6.02 -7.56 -7.13
C GLY A 115 4.66 -7.03 -6.65
N ALA A 116 4.24 -5.86 -7.11
CA ALA A 116 3.00 -5.22 -6.68
C ALA A 116 2.89 -5.10 -5.13
N SER A 117 3.97 -4.66 -4.46
CA SER A 117 4.20 -4.59 -3.01
C SER A 117 4.54 -5.91 -2.31
N LEU A 118 4.35 -7.07 -2.93
CA LEU A 118 4.53 -8.37 -2.27
C LEU A 118 5.97 -8.64 -1.84
N ARG A 119 6.97 -8.09 -2.55
CA ARG A 119 8.38 -8.28 -2.19
C ARG A 119 8.74 -7.72 -0.81
N GLY A 120 8.32 -6.50 -0.51
CA GLY A 120 8.54 -5.90 0.81
C GLY A 120 7.62 -6.50 1.87
N THR A 121 6.38 -6.83 1.49
CA THR A 121 5.42 -7.50 2.38
C THR A 121 5.93 -8.87 2.83
N ALA A 122 6.58 -9.64 1.93
CA ALA A 122 7.22 -10.90 2.27
C ALA A 122 8.33 -10.73 3.34
N GLN A 123 9.10 -9.63 3.28
CA GLN A 123 10.11 -9.36 4.31
C GLN A 123 9.48 -9.09 5.68
N ILE A 124 8.33 -8.39 5.72
CA ILE A 124 7.59 -8.20 6.97
C ILE A 124 7.07 -9.54 7.48
N ALA A 125 6.37 -10.30 6.62
CA ALA A 125 5.73 -11.54 7.01
C ALA A 125 6.69 -12.66 7.44
N ASN A 126 7.94 -12.64 6.95
CA ASN A 126 8.96 -13.65 7.24
C ASN A 126 10.01 -13.20 8.27
N ALA A 127 9.85 -12.03 8.87
CA ALA A 127 10.77 -11.55 9.89
C ALA A 127 10.57 -12.28 11.24
N GLU A 128 11.55 -12.17 12.13
CA GLU A 128 11.41 -12.71 13.50
C GLU A 128 10.34 -11.93 14.28
N PRO A 129 9.47 -12.61 15.05
CA PRO A 129 8.38 -11.95 15.77
C PRO A 129 8.82 -11.31 17.09
N ASP A 130 10.00 -10.69 17.09
CA ASP A 130 10.63 -10.07 18.26
C ASP A 130 10.19 -8.62 18.49
N GLY A 131 9.34 -8.07 17.60
CA GLY A 131 8.84 -6.70 17.66
C GLY A 131 9.80 -5.64 17.10
N TYR A 132 11.00 -5.99 16.67
CA TYR A 132 11.98 -5.04 16.11
C TYR A 132 11.94 -4.94 14.58
N THR A 133 11.06 -5.69 13.93
CA THR A 133 10.74 -5.53 12.51
C THR A 133 9.25 -5.29 12.34
N MET A 134 8.90 -4.24 11.62
CA MET A 134 7.54 -3.92 11.23
C MET A 134 7.52 -3.25 9.85
N GLY A 135 6.36 -2.94 9.33
CA GLY A 135 6.28 -2.21 8.07
C GLY A 135 4.87 -1.79 7.70
N GLY A 136 4.74 -1.11 6.57
CA GLY A 136 3.47 -0.55 6.11
C GLY A 136 3.05 -1.08 4.76
N PHE A 137 1.95 -1.80 4.69
CA PHE A 137 1.28 -2.08 3.43
C PHE A 137 -0.21 -1.68 3.51
N ASN A 138 -0.85 -1.57 2.36
CA ASN A 138 -2.08 -0.82 2.22
C ASN A 138 -3.23 -1.71 1.73
N PRO A 139 -4.17 -2.14 2.60
CA PRO A 139 -5.43 -2.70 2.13
C PRO A 139 -6.29 -1.66 1.40
N PRO A 140 -7.03 -2.06 0.36
CA PRO A 140 -7.14 -3.39 -0.21
C PRO A 140 -6.08 -3.70 -1.29
N SER A 141 -5.17 -2.77 -1.61
CA SER A 141 -4.20 -2.90 -2.72
C SER A 141 -3.26 -4.11 -2.55
N THR A 142 -2.60 -4.25 -1.40
CA THR A 142 -1.69 -5.38 -1.15
C THR A 142 -2.42 -6.72 -1.02
N PRO A 143 -3.56 -6.82 -0.29
CA PRO A 143 -4.41 -8.01 -0.34
C PRO A 143 -4.86 -8.42 -1.74
N LEU A 144 -5.25 -7.48 -2.59
CA LEU A 144 -5.56 -7.76 -3.98
C LEU A 144 -4.37 -8.35 -4.73
N SER A 145 -3.18 -7.74 -4.59
CA SER A 145 -1.95 -8.27 -5.18
C SER A 145 -1.66 -9.70 -4.70
N TYR A 146 -1.85 -9.97 -3.41
CA TYR A 146 -1.68 -11.31 -2.83
C TYR A 146 -2.65 -12.34 -3.42
N LEU A 147 -3.91 -11.95 -3.68
CA LEU A 147 -4.92 -12.83 -4.31
C LEU A 147 -4.62 -13.08 -5.80
N VAL A 148 -4.06 -12.10 -6.50
CA VAL A 148 -3.80 -12.18 -7.94
C VAL A 148 -2.47 -12.88 -8.25
N PHE A 149 -1.41 -12.63 -7.50
CA PHE A 149 -0.08 -13.16 -7.75
C PHE A 149 0.30 -14.26 -6.75
N GLU A 150 1.11 -15.21 -7.20
CA GLU A 150 1.66 -16.23 -6.30
C GLU A 150 2.65 -15.61 -5.31
N SER A 151 2.55 -16.02 -4.04
CA SER A 151 3.43 -15.60 -2.94
C SER A 151 3.83 -16.80 -2.09
N ASP A 152 5.01 -16.73 -1.50
CA ASP A 152 5.62 -17.77 -0.66
C ASP A 152 5.45 -17.50 0.84
N PHE A 153 4.55 -16.58 1.21
CA PHE A 153 4.20 -16.24 2.58
C PHE A 153 2.68 -16.23 2.78
N ASP A 154 2.22 -16.34 4.01
CA ASP A 154 0.80 -16.28 4.36
C ASP A 154 0.44 -14.89 4.90
N LEU A 155 -0.17 -14.06 4.05
CA LEU A 155 -0.60 -12.71 4.42
C LEU A 155 -1.68 -12.71 5.51
N THR A 156 -2.42 -13.81 5.68
CA THR A 156 -3.50 -13.91 6.69
C THR A 156 -2.97 -14.00 8.12
N GLN A 157 -1.68 -14.27 8.29
CA GLN A 157 -1.04 -14.48 9.58
C GLN A 157 -0.30 -13.26 10.12
N VAL A 158 -0.15 -12.19 9.33
CA VAL A 158 0.50 -10.97 9.82
C VAL A 158 -0.35 -10.30 10.90
N GLU A 159 0.32 -9.65 11.84
CA GLU A 159 -0.33 -9.00 12.97
C GLU A 159 -0.52 -7.51 12.68
N GLY A 160 -1.77 -7.04 12.77
CA GLY A 160 -2.08 -5.62 12.62
C GLY A 160 -1.60 -4.82 13.82
N VAL A 161 -0.92 -3.70 13.56
CA VAL A 161 -0.52 -2.74 14.60
C VAL A 161 -1.50 -1.59 14.67
N CYS A 162 -1.76 -0.95 13.55
CA CYS A 162 -2.74 0.15 13.46
C CYS A 162 -3.12 0.45 12.02
N THR A 163 -4.24 1.15 11.85
CA THR A 163 -4.51 1.98 10.67
C THR A 163 -4.17 3.43 10.99
N TYR A 164 -3.67 4.21 10.02
CA TYR A 164 -3.21 5.58 10.29
C TYR A 164 -3.69 6.63 9.29
N ALA A 165 -4.20 6.21 8.13
CA ALA A 165 -4.77 7.12 7.14
C ALA A 165 -5.68 6.37 6.16
N THR A 166 -6.63 7.08 5.60
CA THR A 166 -7.46 6.61 4.49
C THR A 166 -7.41 7.64 3.37
N THR A 167 -7.22 7.16 2.15
CA THR A 167 -7.24 7.98 0.94
C THR A 167 -8.40 7.52 0.07
N PRO A 168 -9.54 8.22 0.07
CA PRO A 168 -10.68 7.87 -0.77
C PRO A 168 -10.33 7.95 -2.26
N TYR A 169 -10.88 7.06 -3.04
CA TYR A 169 -10.93 7.22 -4.49
C TYR A 169 -12.18 8.02 -4.87
N THR A 170 -11.99 8.81 -5.90
CA THR A 170 -13.01 9.72 -6.43
C THR A 170 -13.09 9.50 -7.93
N ILE A 171 -14.30 9.51 -8.47
CA ILE A 171 -14.51 9.56 -9.91
C ILE A 171 -14.61 11.02 -10.32
N ILE A 172 -13.81 11.41 -11.31
CA ILE A 172 -13.94 12.70 -11.99
C ILE A 172 -14.27 12.51 -13.45
N ALA A 173 -15.05 13.42 -14.00
CA ALA A 173 -15.37 13.50 -15.43
C ALA A 173 -14.87 14.82 -16.04
N ASN A 174 -14.59 14.82 -17.35
CA ASN A 174 -14.21 16.03 -18.07
C ASN A 174 -15.31 17.09 -17.94
N ALA A 175 -14.94 18.34 -17.62
CA ALA A 175 -15.89 19.42 -17.35
C ALA A 175 -16.70 19.87 -18.58
N ASP A 176 -16.24 19.53 -19.80
CA ASP A 176 -16.98 19.82 -21.05
C ASP A 176 -18.12 18.79 -21.32
N LEU A 177 -18.20 17.71 -20.51
CA LEU A 177 -19.27 16.73 -20.57
C LEU A 177 -20.42 17.13 -19.62
N ASP A 178 -21.64 16.82 -20.03
CA ASP A 178 -22.85 17.03 -19.23
C ASP A 178 -23.03 15.89 -18.22
N VAL A 179 -22.08 15.80 -17.25
CA VAL A 179 -22.01 14.77 -16.22
C VAL A 179 -21.87 15.44 -14.86
N GLU A 180 -22.93 15.40 -14.06
CA GLU A 180 -23.01 16.00 -12.72
C GLU A 180 -23.19 14.96 -11.60
N SER A 181 -23.53 13.71 -11.93
CA SER A 181 -23.82 12.63 -10.99
C SER A 181 -23.31 11.28 -11.48
N MET A 182 -23.25 10.31 -10.58
CA MET A 182 -22.92 8.92 -10.94
C MET A 182 -23.95 8.34 -11.91
N SER A 183 -25.23 8.73 -11.81
CA SER A 183 -26.28 8.32 -12.74
C SER A 183 -26.01 8.82 -14.17
N ASP A 184 -25.64 10.10 -14.33
CA ASP A 184 -25.33 10.66 -15.66
C ASP A 184 -24.14 9.95 -16.30
N LEU A 185 -23.12 9.65 -15.48
CA LEU A 185 -21.93 8.94 -15.94
C LEU A 185 -22.27 7.52 -16.40
N ILE A 186 -23.07 6.77 -15.61
CA ILE A 186 -23.53 5.43 -15.95
C ILE A 186 -24.36 5.45 -17.23
N ASP A 187 -25.28 6.40 -17.37
CA ASP A 187 -26.11 6.56 -18.56
C ASP A 187 -25.27 6.83 -19.80
N GLY A 188 -24.24 7.68 -19.71
CA GLY A 188 -23.32 7.96 -20.81
C GLY A 188 -22.60 6.71 -21.32
N TYR A 189 -22.09 5.86 -20.40
CA TYR A 189 -21.47 4.58 -20.78
C TYR A 189 -22.50 3.58 -21.34
N ASN A 190 -23.68 3.49 -20.73
CA ASN A 190 -24.71 2.54 -21.15
C ASN A 190 -25.34 2.90 -22.51
N ASN A 191 -25.40 4.19 -22.84
CA ASN A 191 -25.86 4.67 -24.15
C ASN A 191 -24.80 4.57 -25.24
N GLY A 192 -23.51 4.31 -24.86
CA GLY A 192 -22.39 4.25 -25.79
C GLY A 192 -21.81 5.62 -26.15
N ASP A 193 -22.12 6.67 -25.39
CA ASP A 193 -21.52 7.99 -25.55
C ASP A 193 -20.05 7.99 -25.05
N PHE A 194 -19.77 7.12 -24.07
CA PHE A 194 -18.45 6.91 -23.49
C PHE A 194 -18.04 5.44 -23.59
N GLU A 195 -16.74 5.19 -23.80
CA GLU A 195 -16.20 3.82 -23.90
C GLU A 195 -15.09 3.57 -22.85
N ALA A 196 -14.21 4.54 -22.65
CA ALA A 196 -13.02 4.37 -21.82
C ALA A 196 -13.21 4.92 -20.42
N ILE A 197 -12.72 4.17 -19.40
CA ILE A 197 -12.53 4.66 -18.04
C ILE A 197 -11.06 4.59 -17.67
N GLY A 198 -10.54 5.65 -17.05
CA GLY A 198 -9.15 5.72 -16.59
C GLY A 198 -8.96 5.24 -15.16
N GLY A 199 -7.71 4.93 -14.83
CA GLY A 199 -7.27 4.69 -13.45
C GLY A 199 -5.78 4.92 -13.28
N CYS A 200 -5.33 5.01 -12.04
CA CYS A 200 -3.97 5.36 -11.65
C CYS A 200 -2.96 4.22 -11.79
N GLN A 201 -3.39 3.06 -12.23
CA GLN A 201 -2.61 1.81 -12.30
C GLN A 201 -2.98 1.03 -13.55
N ALA A 202 -2.09 0.14 -13.96
CA ALA A 202 -2.35 -0.80 -15.04
C ALA A 202 -3.55 -1.74 -14.73
N GLN A 203 -3.98 -2.49 -15.74
CA GLN A 203 -4.99 -3.55 -15.57
C GLN A 203 -4.53 -4.54 -14.47
N GLY A 204 -5.48 -5.00 -13.67
CA GLY A 204 -5.22 -5.83 -12.49
C GLY A 204 -4.94 -5.02 -11.21
N GLY A 205 -4.62 -3.73 -11.31
CA GLY A 205 -4.47 -2.85 -10.16
C GLY A 205 -5.79 -2.44 -9.51
N LEU A 206 -5.71 -1.80 -8.34
CA LEU A 206 -6.86 -1.50 -7.49
C LEU A 206 -7.96 -0.69 -8.21
N ASN A 207 -7.59 0.36 -8.97
CA ASN A 207 -8.60 1.15 -9.70
C ASN A 207 -9.32 0.35 -10.80
N HIS A 208 -8.60 -0.55 -11.48
CA HIS A 208 -9.23 -1.46 -12.45
C HIS A 208 -10.24 -2.38 -11.76
N VAL A 209 -9.86 -2.95 -10.61
CA VAL A 209 -10.74 -3.82 -9.84
C VAL A 209 -11.94 -3.04 -9.27
N SER A 210 -11.73 -1.80 -8.81
CA SER A 210 -12.84 -0.92 -8.40
C SER A 210 -13.81 -0.67 -9.56
N ALA A 211 -13.29 -0.42 -10.77
CA ALA A 211 -14.11 -0.25 -11.97
C ALA A 211 -14.89 -1.53 -12.33
N LEU A 212 -14.27 -2.73 -12.19
CA LEU A 212 -14.94 -4.02 -12.40
C LEU A 212 -16.04 -4.28 -11.38
N VAL A 213 -15.80 -3.95 -10.11
CA VAL A 213 -16.81 -4.06 -9.04
C VAL A 213 -17.99 -3.14 -9.35
N MET A 214 -17.75 -1.90 -9.74
CA MET A 214 -18.81 -0.98 -10.13
C MET A 214 -19.56 -1.45 -11.38
N GLN A 215 -18.87 -2.06 -12.35
CA GLN A 215 -19.50 -2.64 -13.53
C GLN A 215 -20.48 -3.75 -13.15
N ASP A 216 -20.09 -4.65 -12.25
CA ASP A 216 -20.93 -5.76 -11.80
C ASP A 216 -22.09 -5.28 -10.88
N THR A 217 -21.81 -4.31 -10.00
CA THR A 217 -22.76 -3.89 -8.95
C THR A 217 -23.73 -2.82 -9.41
N PHE A 218 -23.32 -1.90 -10.30
CA PHE A 218 -24.09 -0.72 -10.68
C PHE A 218 -24.52 -0.70 -12.17
N ASP A 219 -24.30 -1.79 -12.91
CA ASP A 219 -24.48 -1.82 -14.37
C ASP A 219 -23.67 -0.71 -15.10
N PHE A 220 -22.49 -0.37 -14.59
CA PHE A 220 -21.58 0.63 -15.14
C PHE A 220 -20.77 0.04 -16.30
N ASN A 221 -21.32 0.06 -17.52
CA ASN A 221 -20.85 -0.74 -18.66
C ASN A 221 -19.77 -0.03 -19.51
N TRP A 222 -18.65 0.35 -18.91
CA TRP A 222 -17.46 0.75 -19.64
C TRP A 222 -16.88 -0.44 -20.45
N THR A 223 -16.21 -0.18 -21.57
CA THR A 223 -15.69 -1.22 -22.48
C THR A 223 -14.17 -1.24 -22.58
N ASN A 224 -13.51 -0.15 -22.20
CA ASN A 224 -12.07 -0.01 -22.27
C ASN A 224 -11.52 0.59 -20.97
N TYR A 225 -10.57 -0.09 -20.33
CA TYR A 225 -9.86 0.46 -19.17
C TYR A 225 -8.48 0.99 -19.61
N VAL A 226 -8.17 2.22 -19.23
CA VAL A 226 -6.89 2.88 -19.53
C VAL A 226 -6.13 3.12 -18.24
N GLY A 227 -5.05 2.35 -18.03
CA GLY A 227 -4.17 2.51 -16.88
C GLY A 227 -3.08 3.56 -17.14
N TYR A 228 -2.90 4.47 -16.18
CA TYR A 228 -1.85 5.49 -16.19
C TYR A 228 -0.82 5.21 -15.09
N ASP A 229 0.38 5.78 -15.24
CA ASP A 229 1.43 5.72 -14.22
C ASP A 229 1.18 6.75 -13.10
N GLY A 230 0.05 6.60 -12.38
CA GLY A 230 -0.37 7.44 -11.28
C GLY A 230 -1.64 8.25 -11.54
N CYS A 231 -2.21 8.80 -10.46
CA CYS A 231 -3.49 9.52 -10.52
C CYS A 231 -3.39 10.91 -11.17
N ALA A 232 -2.26 11.59 -11.03
CA ALA A 232 -2.10 12.89 -11.66
C ALA A 232 -2.09 12.82 -13.20
N PRO A 233 -1.36 11.89 -13.86
CA PRO A 233 -1.49 11.65 -15.30
C PRO A 233 -2.91 11.27 -15.74
N ALA A 234 -3.59 10.40 -15.00
CA ALA A 234 -4.99 10.02 -15.28
C ALA A 234 -5.93 11.23 -15.24
N GLY A 235 -5.79 12.09 -14.22
CA GLY A 235 -6.54 13.34 -14.12
C GLY A 235 -6.26 14.31 -15.28
N GLN A 236 -5.00 14.41 -15.75
CA GLN A 236 -4.67 15.22 -16.90
C GLN A 236 -5.28 14.69 -18.21
N ALA A 237 -5.38 13.38 -18.38
CA ALA A 237 -6.05 12.74 -19.51
C ALA A 237 -7.54 13.10 -19.55
N VAL A 238 -8.22 13.11 -18.39
CA VAL A 238 -9.60 13.63 -18.27
C VAL A 238 -9.64 15.11 -18.64
N ALA A 239 -8.77 15.93 -18.06
CA ALA A 239 -8.73 17.37 -18.30
C ALA A 239 -8.48 17.75 -19.76
N SER A 240 -7.79 16.91 -20.52
CA SER A 240 -7.53 17.10 -21.95
C SER A 240 -8.62 16.56 -22.88
N GLY A 241 -9.59 15.80 -22.33
CA GLY A 241 -10.61 15.10 -23.11
C GLY A 241 -10.11 13.83 -23.80
N GLU A 242 -8.94 13.31 -23.43
CA GLU A 242 -8.42 12.02 -23.95
C GLU A 242 -9.32 10.85 -23.50
N ILE A 243 -9.78 10.89 -22.25
CA ILE A 243 -10.77 9.97 -21.70
C ILE A 243 -11.90 10.76 -21.01
N PRO A 244 -13.13 10.24 -20.99
CA PRO A 244 -14.27 10.94 -20.40
C PRO A 244 -14.18 11.04 -18.87
N ALA A 245 -13.72 9.98 -18.20
CA ALA A 245 -13.65 9.91 -16.73
C ALA A 245 -12.51 9.04 -16.25
N THR A 246 -12.10 9.24 -14.98
CA THR A 246 -11.09 8.41 -14.31
C THR A 246 -11.43 8.21 -12.84
N ILE A 247 -10.94 7.09 -12.28
CA ILE A 247 -10.89 6.83 -10.84
C ILE A 247 -9.50 7.25 -10.35
N GLY A 248 -9.45 8.14 -9.37
CA GLY A 248 -8.18 8.60 -8.80
C GLY A 248 -8.29 8.91 -7.32
N SER A 249 -7.16 8.96 -6.61
CA SER A 249 -7.16 9.46 -5.24
C SER A 249 -7.49 10.95 -5.21
N ASP A 250 -8.32 11.36 -4.28
CA ASP A 250 -8.84 12.72 -4.15
C ASP A 250 -7.73 13.78 -4.17
N LEU A 251 -6.72 13.65 -3.31
CA LEU A 251 -5.59 14.58 -3.23
C LEU A 251 -4.80 14.69 -4.54
N ALA A 252 -4.61 13.58 -5.26
CA ALA A 252 -3.79 13.60 -6.48
C ALA A 252 -4.50 14.23 -7.69
N ILE A 253 -5.83 14.25 -7.69
CA ILE A 253 -6.65 14.85 -8.76
C ILE A 253 -7.17 16.26 -8.41
N GLU A 254 -6.97 16.71 -7.19
CA GLU A 254 -7.43 18.01 -6.69
C GLU A 254 -7.09 19.17 -7.62
N GLY A 255 -5.84 19.25 -8.06
CA GLY A 255 -5.37 20.33 -8.94
C GLY A 255 -6.11 20.40 -10.28
N VAL A 256 -6.56 19.28 -10.81
CA VAL A 256 -7.36 19.23 -12.05
C VAL A 256 -8.77 19.75 -11.80
N VAL A 257 -9.40 19.32 -10.71
CA VAL A 257 -10.74 19.77 -10.31
C VAL A 257 -10.72 21.27 -10.00
N ASN A 258 -9.76 21.74 -9.19
CA ASN A 258 -9.62 23.16 -8.83
C ASN A 258 -9.34 24.08 -10.05
N SER A 259 -8.79 23.52 -11.13
CA SER A 259 -8.62 24.25 -12.39
C SER A 259 -9.89 24.38 -13.23
N GLY A 260 -11.01 23.74 -12.81
CA GLY A 260 -12.28 23.73 -13.51
C GLY A 260 -12.29 22.90 -14.79
N ARG A 261 -11.31 22.01 -15.00
CA ARG A 261 -11.23 21.14 -16.18
C ARG A 261 -11.84 19.75 -15.99
N ALA A 262 -12.16 19.41 -14.75
CA ALA A 262 -12.90 18.20 -14.41
C ALA A 262 -13.86 18.47 -13.26
N ASN A 263 -14.98 17.78 -13.24
CA ASN A 263 -15.95 17.78 -12.16
C ASN A 263 -15.78 16.50 -11.32
N VAL A 264 -15.95 16.63 -10.00
CA VAL A 264 -16.11 15.45 -9.14
C VAL A 264 -17.52 14.87 -9.39
N VAL A 265 -17.56 13.60 -9.73
CA VAL A 265 -18.84 12.87 -9.96
C VAL A 265 -19.30 12.22 -8.67
N SER A 266 -18.42 11.43 -8.03
CA SER A 266 -18.75 10.74 -6.77
C SER A 266 -17.48 10.32 -6.02
N VAL A 267 -17.56 10.23 -4.70
CA VAL A 267 -16.53 9.62 -3.84
C VAL A 267 -16.90 8.16 -3.60
N LEU A 268 -15.95 7.24 -3.81
CA LEU A 268 -16.22 5.80 -3.73
C LEU A 268 -16.41 5.28 -2.30
N MET A 269 -15.98 6.04 -1.29
CA MET A 269 -16.11 5.67 0.12
C MET A 269 -17.25 6.41 0.80
N SER A 270 -18.01 5.70 1.63
CA SER A 270 -19.17 6.22 2.36
C SER A 270 -18.84 7.36 3.34
N GLN A 271 -17.59 7.43 3.81
CA GLN A 271 -17.13 8.53 4.68
C GLN A 271 -16.92 9.85 3.93
N GLY A 272 -17.00 9.86 2.58
CA GLY A 272 -16.70 11.03 1.77
C GLY A 272 -15.20 11.35 1.65
N SER A 273 -14.89 12.55 1.19
CA SER A 273 -13.53 13.08 1.04
C SER A 273 -13.38 14.38 1.81
N THR A 274 -12.26 14.55 2.51
CA THR A 274 -11.90 15.83 3.14
C THR A 274 -11.36 16.84 2.13
N VAL A 275 -10.86 16.37 1.00
CA VAL A 275 -10.40 17.21 -0.12
C VAL A 275 -11.59 17.79 -0.90
N PHE A 276 -12.64 17.01 -1.04
CA PHE A 276 -13.89 17.39 -1.73
C PHE A 276 -15.09 17.23 -0.78
N PRO A 277 -15.22 18.08 0.27
CA PRO A 277 -16.21 17.87 1.32
C PRO A 277 -17.67 18.01 0.84
N ASP A 278 -17.89 18.71 -0.25
CA ASP A 278 -19.22 18.91 -0.85
C ASP A 278 -19.58 17.85 -1.91
N ALA A 279 -18.65 16.96 -2.28
CA ALA A 279 -18.89 15.92 -3.25
C ALA A 279 -19.69 14.76 -2.64
N PRO A 280 -20.73 14.24 -3.33
CA PRO A 280 -21.49 13.11 -2.83
C PRO A 280 -20.64 11.84 -2.82
N SER A 281 -20.88 10.98 -1.82
CA SER A 281 -20.41 9.59 -1.88
C SER A 281 -21.37 8.73 -2.69
N LEU A 282 -20.93 7.55 -3.15
CA LEU A 282 -21.81 6.58 -3.79
C LEU A 282 -23.05 6.25 -2.92
N THR A 283 -22.86 6.16 -1.59
CA THR A 283 -23.97 5.88 -0.68
C THR A 283 -24.94 7.04 -0.53
N ASP A 284 -24.49 8.30 -0.65
CA ASP A 284 -25.38 9.47 -0.68
C ASP A 284 -26.27 9.49 -1.92
N GLU A 285 -25.78 8.95 -3.03
CA GLU A 285 -26.51 8.80 -4.28
C GLU A 285 -27.37 7.51 -4.33
N GLY A 286 -27.34 6.70 -3.25
CA GLY A 286 -28.18 5.50 -3.10
C GLY A 286 -27.58 4.23 -3.70
N TYR A 287 -26.29 4.23 -4.06
CA TYR A 287 -25.58 3.04 -4.53
C TYR A 287 -25.13 2.15 -3.35
N GLU A 288 -24.86 0.88 -3.65
CA GLU A 288 -24.32 -0.07 -2.67
C GLU A 288 -22.94 0.41 -2.16
N ASN A 289 -22.70 0.20 -0.86
CA ASN A 289 -21.41 0.50 -0.23
C ASN A 289 -20.30 -0.43 -0.78
N ILE A 290 -19.24 0.18 -1.30
CA ILE A 290 -18.04 -0.52 -1.78
C ILE A 290 -16.76 -0.05 -1.05
N ASP A 291 -16.85 0.37 0.22
CA ASP A 291 -15.73 0.88 1.01
C ASP A 291 -14.52 -0.08 1.02
N TYR A 292 -14.77 -1.40 0.94
CA TYR A 292 -13.71 -2.41 0.89
C TYR A 292 -12.81 -2.33 -0.35
N ILE A 293 -13.18 -1.54 -1.37
CA ILE A 293 -12.43 -1.31 -2.61
C ILE A 293 -12.40 0.17 -3.02
N GLY A 294 -13.15 1.02 -2.33
CA GLY A 294 -13.40 2.41 -2.68
C GLY A 294 -12.25 3.38 -2.37
N GLY A 295 -11.16 2.91 -1.80
CA GLY A 295 -10.03 3.74 -1.43
C GLY A 295 -8.83 2.94 -0.98
N LEU A 296 -7.80 3.64 -0.53
CA LEU A 296 -6.58 3.07 -0.01
C LEU A 296 -6.52 3.33 1.49
N ASN A 297 -6.53 2.28 2.29
CA ASN A 297 -6.31 2.37 3.71
C ASN A 297 -4.84 2.09 4.02
N ARG A 298 -4.25 2.92 4.84
CA ARG A 298 -2.85 2.77 5.23
C ARG A 298 -2.78 2.15 6.60
N ALA A 299 -1.98 1.08 6.74
CA ALA A 299 -1.87 0.35 7.98
C ALA A 299 -0.44 -0.14 8.21
N MET A 300 -0.12 -0.39 9.49
CA MET A 300 1.16 -0.92 9.93
C MET A 300 0.99 -2.33 10.47
N TRP A 301 2.02 -3.16 10.25
CA TRP A 301 1.98 -4.60 10.44
C TRP A 301 3.28 -5.10 11.06
N MET A 302 3.16 -6.15 11.87
CA MET A 302 4.26 -6.94 12.41
C MET A 302 4.22 -8.38 11.90
N PRO A 303 5.33 -9.14 12.03
CA PRO A 303 5.39 -10.54 11.64
C PRO A 303 4.37 -11.41 12.38
N PRO A 304 3.98 -12.57 11.79
CA PRO A 304 3.13 -13.55 12.45
C PRO A 304 3.70 -14.01 13.79
N GLY A 305 2.87 -14.02 14.82
CA GLY A 305 3.23 -14.49 16.16
C GLY A 305 3.97 -13.47 17.02
N THR A 306 4.03 -12.20 16.61
CA THR A 306 4.51 -11.12 17.47
C THR A 306 3.61 -11.01 18.70
N ASP A 307 4.21 -10.92 19.89
CA ASP A 307 3.49 -10.80 21.14
C ASP A 307 2.54 -9.61 21.16
N ARG A 308 1.31 -9.82 21.57
CA ARG A 308 0.27 -8.80 21.63
C ARG A 308 0.69 -7.58 22.47
N GLU A 309 1.39 -7.79 23.56
CA GLU A 309 1.90 -6.71 24.41
C GLU A 309 2.86 -5.78 23.64
N ARG A 310 3.73 -6.34 22.80
CA ARG A 310 4.65 -5.57 21.94
C ARG A 310 3.91 -4.78 20.88
N ILE A 311 2.89 -5.40 20.30
CA ILE A 311 1.99 -4.74 19.34
C ILE A 311 1.28 -3.56 19.99
N ASP A 312 0.70 -3.77 21.18
CA ASP A 312 -0.05 -2.74 21.90
C ASP A 312 0.85 -1.57 22.34
N ILE A 313 2.10 -1.82 22.76
CA ILE A 313 3.08 -0.76 23.07
C ILE A 313 3.38 0.08 21.83
N MET A 314 3.66 -0.56 20.69
CA MET A 314 3.94 0.17 19.45
C MET A 314 2.71 0.92 18.95
N ALA A 315 1.52 0.32 19.02
CA ALA A 315 0.26 0.95 18.65
C ALA A 315 -0.03 2.20 19.49
N ALA A 316 0.21 2.13 20.82
CA ALA A 316 0.04 3.27 21.72
C ALA A 316 1.01 4.42 21.39
N ALA A 317 2.27 4.12 21.10
CA ALA A 317 3.26 5.12 20.69
C ALA A 317 2.90 5.77 19.35
N ILE A 318 2.35 5.00 18.40
CA ILE A 318 1.86 5.52 17.11
C ILE A 318 0.64 6.43 17.33
N GLU A 319 -0.29 6.04 18.21
CA GLU A 319 -1.46 6.86 18.56
C GLU A 319 -1.02 8.20 19.16
N GLU A 320 -0.07 8.19 20.11
CA GLU A 320 0.50 9.38 20.71
C GLU A 320 1.21 10.25 19.66
N ALA A 321 2.01 9.65 18.78
CA ALA A 321 2.69 10.35 17.68
C ALA A 321 1.66 11.05 16.77
N ILE A 322 0.62 10.35 16.33
CA ILE A 322 -0.45 10.90 15.47
C ILE A 322 -1.17 12.06 16.17
N ALA A 323 -1.37 11.99 17.48
CA ALA A 323 -2.02 13.04 18.25
C ALA A 323 -1.12 14.25 18.57
N SER A 324 0.18 14.20 18.24
CA SER A 324 1.12 15.29 18.52
C SER A 324 0.81 16.53 17.68
N ASP A 325 1.07 17.72 18.25
CA ASP A 325 0.90 18.99 17.55
C ASP A 325 1.71 19.04 16.24
N GLU A 326 2.90 18.43 16.22
CA GLU A 326 3.78 18.39 15.05
C GLU A 326 3.17 17.60 13.89
N LEU A 327 2.66 16.39 14.14
CA LEU A 327 2.02 15.59 13.10
C LEU A 327 0.67 16.16 12.67
N GLN A 328 -0.09 16.76 13.56
CA GLN A 328 -1.34 17.45 13.20
C GLN A 328 -1.06 18.66 12.31
N GLN A 329 -0.05 19.46 12.63
CA GLN A 329 0.35 20.59 11.78
C GLN A 329 0.85 20.09 10.40
N TRP A 330 1.70 19.04 10.37
CA TRP A 330 2.12 18.44 9.11
C TRP A 330 0.94 17.94 8.27
N SER A 331 -0.04 17.30 8.90
CA SER A 331 -1.27 16.82 8.25
C SER A 331 -2.04 17.97 7.61
N GLU A 332 -2.26 19.06 8.34
CA GLU A 332 -2.95 20.25 7.84
C GLU A 332 -2.19 20.93 6.68
N GLU A 333 -0.88 21.11 6.83
CA GLU A 333 -0.05 21.79 5.81
C GLU A 333 0.11 20.98 4.52
N SER A 334 0.18 19.67 4.62
CA SER A 334 0.40 18.77 3.49
C SER A 334 -0.87 18.23 2.84
N GLY A 335 -2.02 18.36 3.50
CA GLY A 335 -3.29 17.73 3.11
C GLY A 335 -3.32 16.20 3.33
N ASN A 336 -2.28 15.63 3.95
CA ASN A 336 -2.23 14.20 4.26
C ASN A 336 -2.99 13.91 5.56
N GLY A 337 -4.27 13.58 5.47
CA GLY A 337 -5.12 13.31 6.64
C GLY A 337 -4.57 12.17 7.51
N LEU A 338 -4.62 12.36 8.82
CA LEU A 338 -4.25 11.36 9.82
C LEU A 338 -5.49 10.91 10.60
N THR A 339 -5.57 9.60 10.81
CA THR A 339 -6.57 8.96 11.66
C THR A 339 -5.87 7.85 12.44
N PHE A 340 -6.45 7.37 13.53
CA PHE A 340 -5.93 6.22 14.24
C PHE A 340 -7.02 5.17 14.46
N GLY A 341 -6.69 3.93 14.12
CA GLY A 341 -7.44 2.76 14.51
C GLY A 341 -6.47 1.70 15.00
N GLY A 342 -6.72 1.12 16.18
CA GLY A 342 -5.81 0.18 16.82
C GLY A 342 -5.68 -1.16 16.08
N PRO A 343 -4.99 -2.16 16.70
CA PRO A 343 -4.67 -3.44 16.08
C PRO A 343 -5.86 -4.20 15.50
N ASP A 344 -7.00 -4.17 16.19
CA ASP A 344 -8.21 -4.86 15.74
C ASP A 344 -8.81 -4.23 14.47
N ALA A 345 -8.66 -2.90 14.31
CA ALA A 345 -9.08 -2.21 13.10
C ALA A 345 -8.22 -2.62 11.89
N ALA A 346 -6.89 -2.70 12.07
CA ALA A 346 -5.98 -3.16 11.03
C ALA A 346 -6.30 -4.62 10.62
N ASN A 347 -6.43 -5.53 11.58
CA ASN A 347 -6.75 -6.93 11.33
C ASN A 347 -8.10 -7.10 10.62
N SER A 348 -9.13 -6.38 11.07
CA SER A 348 -10.45 -6.40 10.42
C SER A 348 -10.39 -5.90 8.97
N LEU A 349 -9.61 -4.87 8.72
CA LEU A 349 -9.42 -4.30 7.38
C LEU A 349 -8.77 -5.32 6.43
N LEU A 350 -7.74 -6.02 6.88
CA LEU A 350 -7.08 -7.07 6.10
C LEU A 350 -8.02 -8.22 5.79
N GLN A 351 -8.70 -8.75 6.81
CA GLN A 351 -9.65 -9.85 6.66
C GLN A 351 -10.78 -9.49 5.70
N ASN A 352 -11.40 -8.31 5.87
CA ASN A 352 -12.45 -7.84 4.98
C ASN A 352 -11.98 -7.75 3.53
N SER A 353 -10.75 -7.27 3.28
CA SER A 353 -10.20 -7.20 1.93
C SER A 353 -10.02 -8.59 1.31
N LEU A 354 -9.46 -9.54 2.06
CA LEU A 354 -9.22 -10.90 1.58
C LEU A 354 -10.51 -11.70 1.35
N GLU A 355 -11.56 -11.43 2.15
CA GLU A 355 -12.84 -12.13 2.06
C GLU A 355 -13.76 -11.53 0.98
N GLN A 356 -13.87 -10.22 0.88
CA GLN A 356 -14.87 -9.56 0.02
C GLN A 356 -14.43 -9.45 -1.44
N ILE A 357 -13.15 -9.19 -1.70
CA ILE A 357 -12.66 -9.04 -3.08
C ILE A 357 -12.99 -10.27 -3.95
N PRO A 358 -12.63 -11.52 -3.55
CA PRO A 358 -12.89 -12.69 -4.40
C PRO A 358 -14.38 -13.08 -4.51
N GLN A 359 -15.24 -12.49 -3.68
CA GLN A 359 -16.70 -12.71 -3.82
C GLN A 359 -17.32 -11.86 -4.93
N ARG A 360 -16.68 -10.76 -5.31
CA ARG A 360 -17.20 -9.76 -6.24
C ARG A 360 -16.50 -9.78 -7.60
N VAL A 361 -15.26 -10.24 -7.65
CA VAL A 361 -14.46 -10.22 -8.88
C VAL A 361 -13.86 -11.60 -9.17
N ASP A 362 -13.71 -11.92 -10.44
CA ASP A 362 -13.03 -13.14 -10.89
C ASP A 362 -11.52 -12.93 -10.85
N ILE A 363 -10.88 -13.42 -9.77
CA ILE A 363 -9.44 -13.29 -9.55
C ILE A 363 -8.63 -13.97 -10.67
N GLU A 364 -9.10 -15.10 -11.22
CA GLU A 364 -8.43 -15.78 -12.32
C GLU A 364 -8.43 -14.91 -13.59
N ALA A 365 -9.57 -14.28 -13.90
CA ALA A 365 -9.66 -13.37 -15.03
C ALA A 365 -8.74 -12.14 -14.87
N ILE A 366 -8.59 -11.62 -13.64
CA ILE A 366 -7.68 -10.51 -13.34
C ILE A 366 -6.23 -10.97 -13.51
N ARG A 367 -5.87 -12.16 -13.03
CA ARG A 367 -4.53 -12.76 -13.17
C ARG A 367 -4.17 -12.94 -14.65
N GLU A 368 -5.08 -13.48 -15.47
CA GLU A 368 -4.88 -13.62 -16.91
C GLU A 368 -4.66 -12.25 -17.58
N ALA A 369 -5.41 -11.23 -17.20
CA ALA A 369 -5.26 -9.88 -17.76
C ALA A 369 -3.94 -9.21 -17.34
N ALA A 370 -3.48 -9.43 -16.12
CA ALA A 370 -2.24 -8.84 -15.59
C ALA A 370 -0.96 -9.49 -16.17
N THR A 371 -1.06 -10.67 -16.81
CA THR A 371 0.08 -11.42 -17.37
C THR A 371 0.19 -11.30 -18.90
N GLN A 372 -0.72 -10.63 -19.57
CA GLN A 372 -0.71 -10.34 -21.02
C GLN A 372 -0.03 -9.00 -21.32
#